data_9ce28c24cd93d66644097f727a04b8b6
#
_entry.id   9ce28c24cd93d66644097f727a04b8b6
#
_cell.length_a   1.000
_cell.length_b   1.000
_cell.length_c   1.000
_cell.angle_alpha   90.00
_cell.angle_beta   90.00
_cell.angle_gamma   90.00
#
_symmetry.space_group_name_H-M   'P 1'
#
loop_
_entity.id
_entity.type
_entity.pdbx_description
1 polymer ?
#
loop_
_entity_poly.entity_id
_entity_poly.type
_entity_poly.pdbx_seq_one_letter_code
_entity_poly.pdbx_strand_id
1 'polypeptide(L)'
;MKILSLSAFLLSLKLSLVGVVFSLHISKKAEREINKVFEIDNATFVQTLDQDIPGIDKDRLYTIFDRGNALGFAYVGEASSQTDTFEYLVVFDTNFAVKKAKVLVYREDYGSEIGSKRWLKQFLDKTPNDRFAYRQNIAAISGATISVKSMTNAMNNLMISLASWQNNGKPNKS
;
A
#
# COMPACT_ATOMS: atom_id res chain seq x y z
N MET A 1 25.18 1.28 52.54
CA MET A 1 23.85 1.66 52.17
C MET A 1 23.94 2.38 50.80
N LYS A 2 23.73 1.63 49.69
CA LYS A 2 23.88 2.16 48.32
C LYS A 2 22.54 2.66 47.84
N ILE A 3 22.46 3.94 47.53
CA ILE A 3 21.30 4.59 46.94
C ILE A 3 21.28 4.19 45.47
N LEU A 4 20.38 3.28 45.10
CA LEU A 4 20.11 2.98 43.68
C LEU A 4 19.36 4.17 43.08
N SER A 5 19.89 4.73 41.99
CA SER A 5 19.43 5.92 41.36
C SER A 5 18.05 5.73 40.71
N LEU A 6 17.19 6.67 40.97
CA LEU A 6 15.81 6.79 40.48
C LEU A 6 15.72 6.88 38.93
N SER A 7 16.84 6.99 38.23
CA SER A 7 16.91 7.13 36.76
C SER A 7 16.68 5.82 35.98
N ALA A 8 16.89 4.65 36.61
CA ALA A 8 16.70 3.36 35.96
C ALA A 8 15.22 2.95 35.88
N PHE A 9 14.36 3.49 36.75
CA PHE A 9 12.94 3.15 36.80
C PHE A 9 12.10 3.91 35.74
N LEU A 10 12.59 5.08 35.31
CA LEU A 10 11.90 5.89 34.29
C LEU A 10 12.16 5.44 32.85
N LEU A 11 13.17 4.60 32.61
CA LEU A 11 13.47 4.10 31.24
C LEU A 11 12.65 2.87 30.88
N SER A 12 12.13 2.12 31.89
CA SER A 12 11.30 0.94 31.63
C SER A 12 9.82 1.26 31.36
N LEU A 13 9.37 2.46 31.72
CA LEU A 13 7.98 2.88 31.56
C LEU A 13 7.67 3.46 30.17
N LYS A 14 8.68 3.75 29.34
CA LYS A 14 8.49 4.26 27.97
C LYS A 14 8.25 3.17 26.92
N LEU A 15 8.42 1.90 27.25
CA LEU A 15 8.25 0.79 26.30
C LEU A 15 6.85 0.17 26.34
N SER A 16 5.97 0.62 27.24
CA SER A 16 4.63 0.05 27.44
C SER A 16 3.48 0.87 26.82
N LEU A 17 3.76 2.02 26.18
CA LEU A 17 2.72 2.93 25.65
C LEU A 17 2.63 2.95 24.12
N VAL A 18 3.31 2.04 23.42
CA VAL A 18 3.21 1.90 21.95
C VAL A 18 2.10 0.93 21.54
N GLY A 19 1.28 0.49 22.46
CA GLY A 19 0.27 -0.57 22.27
C GLY A 19 -1.15 -0.12 21.92
N VAL A 20 -1.40 1.15 21.63
CA VAL A 20 -2.69 1.56 21.05
C VAL A 20 -2.47 1.88 19.59
N VAL A 21 -2.27 0.84 18.82
CA VAL A 21 -2.30 0.95 17.38
C VAL A 21 -3.74 1.23 16.97
N PHE A 22 -3.97 2.44 16.50
CA PHE A 22 -5.17 2.77 15.75
C PHE A 22 -5.27 1.84 14.53
N SER A 23 -5.99 0.74 14.68
CA SER A 23 -6.47 -0.05 13.56
C SER A 23 -7.60 0.71 12.89
N LEU A 24 -7.29 1.87 12.30
CA LEU A 24 -8.27 2.65 11.58
C LEU A 24 -8.03 2.53 10.06
N HIS A 25 -9.03 1.95 9.39
CA HIS A 25 -9.45 2.18 8.01
C HIS A 25 -8.89 1.31 6.88
N ILE A 26 -8.37 0.13 7.12
CA ILE A 26 -8.37 -0.85 6.04
C ILE A 26 -9.72 -1.58 6.00
N SER A 27 -10.39 -1.60 4.85
CA SER A 27 -11.68 -2.31 4.75
C SER A 27 -11.50 -3.82 4.94
N LYS A 28 -12.51 -4.50 5.50
CA LYS A 28 -12.49 -5.97 5.64
C LYS A 28 -12.25 -6.71 4.32
N LYS A 29 -12.58 -6.08 3.20
CA LYS A 29 -12.32 -6.64 1.87
C LYS A 29 -10.83 -6.56 1.54
N ALA A 30 -10.18 -5.42 1.80
CA ALA A 30 -8.74 -5.25 1.61
C ALA A 30 -7.95 -6.16 2.55
N GLU A 31 -8.31 -6.23 3.83
CA GLU A 31 -7.70 -7.12 4.82
C GLU A 31 -7.70 -8.58 4.35
N ARG A 32 -8.86 -9.10 3.92
CA ARG A 32 -8.96 -10.46 3.39
C ARG A 32 -8.08 -10.70 2.16
N GLU A 33 -7.95 -9.72 1.28
CA GLU A 33 -7.10 -9.85 0.10
C GLU A 33 -5.60 -9.81 0.47
N ILE A 34 -5.21 -9.05 1.49
CA ILE A 34 -3.84 -9.00 2.02
C ILE A 34 -3.49 -10.33 2.70
N ASN A 35 -4.37 -10.82 3.58
CA ASN A 35 -4.16 -12.09 4.28
C ASN A 35 -3.94 -13.24 3.30
N LYS A 36 -4.68 -13.26 2.17
CA LYS A 36 -4.46 -14.25 1.10
C LYS A 36 -3.11 -14.13 0.41
N VAL A 37 -2.55 -12.91 0.27
CA VAL A 37 -1.24 -12.71 -0.38
C VAL A 37 -0.11 -13.29 0.45
N PHE A 38 -0.19 -13.12 1.77
CA PHE A 38 0.85 -13.55 2.70
C PHE A 38 0.55 -14.88 3.39
N GLU A 39 -0.60 -15.53 3.05
CA GLU A 39 -1.03 -16.81 3.63
C GLU A 39 -1.12 -16.78 5.15
N ILE A 40 -1.68 -15.68 5.69
CA ILE A 40 -1.85 -15.45 7.12
C ILE A 40 -3.32 -15.21 7.48
N ASP A 41 -3.70 -15.45 8.73
CA ASP A 41 -5.09 -15.28 9.19
C ASP A 41 -5.36 -13.87 9.72
N ASN A 42 -4.38 -13.26 10.40
CA ASN A 42 -4.57 -12.01 11.13
C ASN A 42 -3.35 -11.08 10.94
N ALA A 43 -3.36 -10.28 9.86
CA ALA A 43 -2.38 -9.22 9.69
C ALA A 43 -2.62 -8.06 10.65
N THR A 44 -1.55 -7.47 11.15
CA THR A 44 -1.59 -6.16 11.81
C THR A 44 -1.19 -5.09 10.80
N PHE A 45 -1.98 -4.01 10.74
CA PHE A 45 -1.75 -2.90 9.84
C PHE A 45 -1.33 -1.66 10.64
N VAL A 46 -0.20 -1.08 10.29
CA VAL A 46 0.30 0.16 10.89
C VAL A 46 0.42 1.19 9.78
N GLN A 47 -0.23 2.34 9.95
CA GLN A 47 -0.03 3.44 9.01
C GLN A 47 1.45 3.81 8.98
N THR A 48 1.99 4.01 7.79
CA THR A 48 3.38 4.40 7.61
C THR A 48 3.50 5.90 7.93
N LEU A 49 3.64 6.21 9.25
CA LEU A 49 3.55 7.57 9.79
C LEU A 49 4.86 8.34 9.75
N ASP A 50 6.00 7.67 9.61
CA ASP A 50 7.30 8.25 9.94
C ASP A 50 7.93 9.11 8.83
N GLN A 51 7.38 9.12 7.63
CA GLN A 51 7.91 9.95 6.54
C GLN A 51 6.79 10.42 5.61
N ASP A 52 6.77 11.71 5.34
CA ASP A 52 5.95 12.25 4.25
C ASP A 52 6.51 11.74 2.92
N ILE A 53 5.79 10.83 2.28
CA ILE A 53 6.12 10.36 0.94
C ILE A 53 5.43 11.31 -0.04
N PRO A 54 6.19 12.13 -0.79
CA PRO A 54 5.58 13.08 -1.72
C PRO A 54 4.63 12.39 -2.69
N GLY A 55 3.40 12.87 -2.78
CA GLY A 55 2.38 12.33 -3.67
C GLY A 55 1.65 11.08 -3.17
N ILE A 56 1.95 10.61 -1.96
CA ILE A 56 1.17 9.57 -1.27
C ILE A 56 0.51 10.19 -0.04
N ASP A 57 -0.81 10.03 0.04
CA ASP A 57 -1.55 10.30 1.26
C ASP A 57 -1.14 9.25 2.31
N LYS A 58 -0.53 9.71 3.41
CA LYS A 58 -0.03 8.84 4.49
C LYS A 58 -1.10 7.95 5.09
N ASP A 59 -2.37 8.44 5.09
CA ASP A 59 -3.49 7.68 5.62
C ASP A 59 -3.90 6.51 4.73
N ARG A 60 -3.27 6.35 3.55
CA ARG A 60 -3.54 5.32 2.56
C ARG A 60 -2.45 4.26 2.41
N LEU A 61 -1.29 4.46 3.05
CA LEU A 61 -0.17 3.51 3.02
C LEU A 61 0.00 2.85 4.40
N TYR A 62 0.04 1.52 4.41
CA TYR A 62 0.15 0.70 5.61
C TYR A 62 1.34 -0.24 5.50
N THR A 63 2.08 -0.40 6.59
CA THR A 63 3.00 -1.53 6.76
C THR A 63 2.22 -2.72 7.31
N ILE A 64 2.45 -3.89 6.74
CA ILE A 64 1.78 -5.14 7.07
C ILE A 64 2.71 -5.96 7.96
N PHE A 65 2.20 -6.40 9.12
CA PHE A 65 2.95 -7.23 10.06
C PHE A 65 2.21 -8.55 10.32
N ASP A 66 2.99 -9.62 10.50
CA ASP A 66 2.56 -10.84 11.17
C ASP A 66 3.47 -11.11 12.35
N ARG A 67 2.89 -11.24 13.55
CA ARG A 67 3.62 -11.53 14.81
C ARG A 67 4.84 -10.63 15.03
N GLY A 68 4.71 -9.37 14.68
CA GLY A 68 5.78 -8.37 14.82
C GLY A 68 6.80 -8.31 13.68
N ASN A 69 6.73 -9.21 12.70
CA ASN A 69 7.60 -9.18 11.53
C ASN A 69 6.92 -8.42 10.38
N ALA A 70 7.64 -7.47 9.78
CA ALA A 70 7.15 -6.76 8.60
C ALA A 70 7.16 -7.69 7.38
N LEU A 71 6.00 -7.85 6.73
CA LEU A 71 5.81 -8.68 5.55
C LEU A 71 5.85 -7.87 4.25
N GLY A 72 5.48 -6.60 4.30
CA GLY A 72 5.37 -5.74 3.14
C GLY A 72 4.49 -4.53 3.42
N PHE A 73 3.91 -4.00 2.33
CA PHE A 73 3.11 -2.78 2.40
C PHE A 73 1.79 -2.95 1.66
N ALA A 74 0.77 -2.18 2.07
CA ALA A 74 -0.50 -2.07 1.37
C ALA A 74 -0.83 -0.60 1.11
N TYR A 75 -1.24 -0.29 -0.09
CA TYR A 75 -1.76 1.02 -0.48
C TYR A 75 -3.21 0.89 -0.91
N VAL A 76 -4.08 1.71 -0.32
CA VAL A 76 -5.50 1.81 -0.71
C VAL A 76 -5.71 3.14 -1.39
N GLY A 77 -5.90 3.11 -2.70
CA GLY A 77 -6.05 4.31 -3.52
C GLY A 77 -7.44 4.46 -4.11
N GLU A 78 -7.67 5.63 -4.68
CA GLU A 78 -8.83 5.94 -5.51
C GLU A 78 -8.38 6.42 -6.88
N ALA A 79 -9.19 6.11 -7.90
CA ALA A 79 -8.97 6.60 -9.25
C ALA A 79 -10.32 6.88 -9.92
N SER A 80 -10.33 7.83 -10.87
CA SER A 80 -11.56 8.26 -11.53
C SER A 80 -12.06 7.23 -12.53
N SER A 81 -13.36 7.04 -12.60
CA SER A 81 -14.08 6.36 -13.67
C SER A 81 -14.82 7.39 -14.51
N GLN A 82 -15.82 6.98 -15.27
CA GLN A 82 -16.58 7.88 -16.15
C GLN A 82 -17.40 8.90 -15.35
N THR A 83 -18.14 8.43 -14.35
CA THR A 83 -19.10 9.22 -13.57
C THR A 83 -18.77 9.31 -12.09
N ASP A 84 -17.86 8.47 -11.59
CA ASP A 84 -17.54 8.33 -10.16
C ASP A 84 -16.03 8.04 -9.99
N THR A 85 -15.65 7.58 -8.82
CA THR A 85 -14.34 7.01 -8.51
C THR A 85 -14.46 5.51 -8.19
N PHE A 86 -13.36 4.80 -8.31
CA PHE A 86 -13.26 3.43 -7.83
C PHE A 86 -12.08 3.28 -6.86
N GLU A 87 -12.25 2.38 -5.91
CA GLU A 87 -11.26 2.08 -4.91
C GLU A 87 -10.41 0.89 -5.33
N TYR A 88 -9.09 0.99 -5.12
CA TYR A 88 -8.17 -0.10 -5.43
C TYR A 88 -7.16 -0.33 -4.31
N LEU A 89 -6.68 -1.57 -4.23
CA LEU A 89 -5.65 -2.03 -3.32
C LEU A 89 -4.42 -2.44 -4.14
N VAL A 90 -3.23 -2.02 -3.67
CA VAL A 90 -1.95 -2.56 -4.13
C VAL A 90 -1.22 -3.12 -2.93
N VAL A 91 -0.80 -4.40 -3.01
CA VAL A 91 0.00 -5.06 -1.98
C VAL A 91 1.41 -5.25 -2.53
N PHE A 92 2.39 -4.88 -1.73
CA PHE A 92 3.80 -4.96 -2.04
C PHE A 92 4.52 -5.90 -1.07
N ASP A 93 5.60 -6.50 -1.50
CA ASP A 93 6.59 -7.08 -0.58
C ASP A 93 7.47 -5.97 0.07
N THR A 94 8.45 -6.38 0.87
CA THR A 94 9.36 -5.46 1.57
C THR A 94 10.29 -4.68 0.63
N ASN A 95 10.40 -5.06 -0.64
CA ASN A 95 11.19 -4.38 -1.67
C ASN A 95 10.32 -3.50 -2.58
N PHE A 96 9.03 -3.35 -2.27
CA PHE A 96 8.03 -2.67 -3.11
C PHE A 96 7.78 -3.32 -4.47
N ALA A 97 8.05 -4.62 -4.64
CA ALA A 97 7.52 -5.36 -5.76
C ALA A 97 6.02 -5.65 -5.56
N VAL A 98 5.21 -5.40 -6.57
CA VAL A 98 3.75 -5.60 -6.51
C VAL A 98 3.44 -7.09 -6.42
N LYS A 99 2.86 -7.51 -5.31
CA LYS A 99 2.38 -8.88 -5.10
C LYS A 99 0.92 -9.04 -5.50
N LYS A 100 0.14 -7.94 -5.43
CA LYS A 100 -1.27 -7.95 -5.82
C LYS A 100 -1.73 -6.55 -6.17
N ALA A 101 -2.57 -6.45 -7.20
CA ALA A 101 -3.46 -5.33 -7.45
C ALA A 101 -4.91 -5.83 -7.44
N LYS A 102 -5.84 -5.07 -6.84
CA LYS A 102 -7.25 -5.44 -6.71
C LYS A 102 -8.13 -4.21 -6.74
N VAL A 103 -9.16 -4.18 -7.59
CA VAL A 103 -10.24 -3.21 -7.47
C VAL A 103 -11.18 -3.65 -6.36
N LEU A 104 -11.31 -2.82 -5.34
CA LEU A 104 -12.13 -3.10 -4.17
C LEU A 104 -13.59 -2.73 -4.40
N VAL A 105 -13.83 -1.55 -4.96
CA VAL A 105 -15.16 -1.02 -5.27
C VAL A 105 -15.12 -0.41 -6.67
N TYR A 106 -16.07 -0.78 -7.52
CA TYR A 106 -16.28 -0.20 -8.85
C TYR A 106 -17.77 0.12 -8.99
N ARG A 107 -18.08 1.36 -9.36
CA ARG A 107 -19.45 1.91 -9.27
C ARG A 107 -20.09 2.17 -10.65
N GLU A 108 -19.40 1.78 -11.73
CA GLU A 108 -19.93 1.92 -13.09
C GLU A 108 -20.63 0.65 -13.56
N ASP A 109 -21.61 0.81 -14.43
CA ASP A 109 -22.36 -0.30 -15.04
C ASP A 109 -21.52 -1.05 -16.09
N TYR A 110 -20.54 -0.36 -16.72
CA TYR A 110 -19.69 -0.89 -17.78
C TYR A 110 -18.21 -0.91 -17.38
N GLY A 111 -17.43 -1.78 -18.03
CA GLY A 111 -15.97 -1.81 -17.87
C GLY A 111 -15.50 -2.50 -16.59
N SER A 112 -16.33 -3.34 -15.98
CA SER A 112 -15.99 -4.10 -14.77
C SER A 112 -14.77 -5.01 -14.93
N GLU A 113 -14.34 -5.29 -16.17
CA GLU A 113 -13.12 -6.04 -16.50
C GLU A 113 -11.85 -5.40 -15.91
N ILE A 114 -11.87 -4.10 -15.54
CA ILE A 114 -10.77 -3.46 -14.82
C ILE A 114 -10.47 -4.16 -13.48
N GLY A 115 -11.49 -4.79 -12.88
CA GLY A 115 -11.37 -5.60 -11.67
C GLY A 115 -10.93 -7.06 -11.92
N SER A 116 -10.80 -7.48 -13.19
CA SER A 116 -10.46 -8.85 -13.52
C SER A 116 -9.02 -9.20 -13.19
N LYS A 117 -8.79 -10.43 -12.69
CA LYS A 117 -7.43 -10.94 -12.43
C LYS A 117 -6.56 -10.89 -13.69
N ARG A 118 -7.17 -11.15 -14.87
CA ARG A 118 -6.47 -11.15 -16.16
C ARG A 118 -5.90 -9.76 -16.48
N TRP A 119 -6.66 -8.70 -16.25
CA TRP A 119 -6.20 -7.34 -16.52
C TRP A 119 -5.21 -6.86 -15.45
N LEU A 120 -5.52 -7.08 -14.17
CA LEU A 120 -4.70 -6.61 -13.05
C LEU A 120 -3.34 -7.30 -12.95
N LYS A 121 -3.16 -8.50 -13.54
CA LYS A 121 -1.86 -9.19 -13.56
C LYS A 121 -0.74 -8.40 -14.25
N GLN A 122 -1.07 -7.41 -15.08
CA GLN A 122 -0.10 -6.55 -15.77
C GLN A 122 0.75 -5.71 -14.81
N PHE A 123 0.26 -5.53 -13.57
CA PHE A 123 0.96 -4.80 -12.52
C PHE A 123 1.80 -5.70 -11.61
N LEU A 124 1.63 -7.02 -11.67
CA LEU A 124 2.34 -7.96 -10.79
C LEU A 124 3.85 -7.96 -11.06
N ASP A 125 4.61 -8.13 -9.99
CA ASP A 125 6.08 -8.16 -9.95
C ASP A 125 6.76 -6.87 -10.45
N LYS A 126 5.97 -5.82 -10.69
CA LYS A 126 6.47 -4.49 -11.02
C LYS A 126 6.98 -3.77 -9.77
N THR A 127 8.05 -3.00 -9.96
CA THR A 127 8.79 -2.28 -8.93
C THR A 127 8.66 -0.77 -9.11
N PRO A 128 9.08 0.06 -8.16
CA PRO A 128 9.09 1.52 -8.31
C PRO A 128 9.86 2.05 -9.53
N ASN A 129 10.73 1.23 -10.14
CA ASN A 129 11.47 1.60 -11.35
C ASN A 129 10.68 1.37 -12.65
N ASP A 130 9.60 0.58 -12.59
CA ASP A 130 8.75 0.31 -13.75
C ASP A 130 7.82 1.49 -14.05
N ARG A 131 7.41 1.61 -15.32
CA ARG A 131 6.47 2.61 -15.79
C ARG A 131 5.38 1.95 -16.62
N PHE A 132 4.17 2.51 -16.54
CA PHE A 132 2.98 2.01 -17.18
C PHE A 132 2.51 2.99 -18.26
N ALA A 133 2.16 2.47 -19.42
CA ALA A 133 1.68 3.27 -20.53
C ALA A 133 0.47 2.60 -21.20
N TYR A 134 -0.65 3.33 -21.21
CA TYR A 134 -1.87 2.89 -21.84
C TYR A 134 -1.65 2.51 -23.31
N ARG A 135 -2.14 1.33 -23.73
CA ARG A 135 -1.97 0.75 -25.07
C ARG A 135 -0.53 0.40 -25.48
N GLN A 136 0.44 0.54 -24.59
CA GLN A 136 1.81 0.06 -24.83
C GLN A 136 2.05 -1.20 -24.01
N ASN A 137 2.15 -1.07 -22.69
CA ASN A 137 2.31 -2.20 -21.78
C ASN A 137 1.12 -2.41 -20.85
N ILE A 138 0.09 -1.55 -20.90
CA ILE A 138 -1.20 -1.73 -20.24
C ILE A 138 -2.30 -1.85 -21.28
N ALA A 139 -2.97 -2.99 -21.31
CA ALA A 139 -4.02 -3.31 -22.25
C ALA A 139 -5.26 -2.41 -22.06
N ALA A 140 -5.84 -1.98 -23.18
CA ALA A 140 -7.13 -1.29 -23.19
C ALA A 140 -8.27 -2.24 -22.83
N ILE A 141 -9.34 -1.68 -22.26
CA ILE A 141 -10.62 -2.35 -22.04
C ILE A 141 -11.69 -1.54 -22.79
N SER A 142 -12.48 -2.22 -23.64
CA SER A 142 -13.61 -1.59 -24.32
C SER A 142 -14.64 -1.12 -23.29
N GLY A 143 -15.13 0.10 -23.43
CA GLY A 143 -16.09 0.69 -22.49
C GLY A 143 -15.51 1.19 -21.16
N ALA A 144 -14.17 1.02 -20.91
CA ALA A 144 -13.53 1.46 -19.67
C ALA A 144 -12.28 2.34 -19.90
N THR A 145 -12.22 3.06 -20.99
CA THR A 145 -11.02 3.84 -21.37
C THR A 145 -10.59 4.82 -20.29
N ILE A 146 -11.52 5.53 -19.66
CA ILE A 146 -11.23 6.52 -18.61
C ILE A 146 -10.66 5.80 -17.39
N SER A 147 -11.33 4.76 -16.91
CA SER A 147 -10.88 3.99 -15.74
C SER A 147 -9.50 3.35 -15.95
N VAL A 148 -9.24 2.79 -17.15
CA VAL A 148 -7.92 2.21 -17.48
C VAL A 148 -6.82 3.26 -17.47
N LYS A 149 -7.04 4.42 -18.10
CA LYS A 149 -6.07 5.53 -18.09
C LYS A 149 -5.85 6.05 -16.68
N SER A 150 -6.92 6.24 -15.92
CA SER A 150 -6.88 6.71 -14.55
C SER A 150 -6.09 5.76 -13.63
N MET A 151 -6.38 4.46 -13.69
CA MET A 151 -5.61 3.44 -12.95
C MET A 151 -4.14 3.41 -13.37
N THR A 152 -3.85 3.50 -14.67
CA THR A 152 -2.48 3.53 -15.20
C THR A 152 -1.71 4.71 -14.63
N ASN A 153 -2.32 5.90 -14.61
CA ASN A 153 -1.71 7.12 -14.06
C ASN A 153 -1.55 7.01 -12.55
N ALA A 154 -2.55 6.52 -11.83
CA ALA A 154 -2.50 6.32 -10.39
C ALA A 154 -1.37 5.37 -9.99
N MET A 155 -1.21 4.25 -10.71
CA MET A 155 -0.09 3.31 -10.49
C MET A 155 1.27 3.96 -10.80
N ASN A 156 1.38 4.76 -11.89
CA ASN A 156 2.63 5.49 -12.16
C ASN A 156 3.00 6.46 -11.05
N ASN A 157 2.03 7.27 -10.59
CA ASN A 157 2.26 8.23 -9.52
C ASN A 157 2.70 7.53 -8.23
N LEU A 158 2.04 6.42 -7.87
CA LEU A 158 2.41 5.61 -6.72
C LEU A 158 3.85 5.09 -6.84
N MET A 159 4.23 4.52 -7.99
CA MET A 159 5.59 4.01 -8.22
C MET A 159 6.66 5.12 -8.18
N ILE A 160 6.38 6.29 -8.76
CA ILE A 160 7.30 7.45 -8.72
C ILE A 160 7.51 7.90 -7.28
N SER A 161 6.46 8.02 -6.50
CA SER A 161 6.52 8.42 -5.10
C SER A 161 7.31 7.42 -4.25
N LEU A 162 7.07 6.11 -4.43
CA LEU A 162 7.81 5.06 -3.74
C LEU A 162 9.29 5.03 -4.15
N ALA A 163 9.61 5.23 -5.43
CA ALA A 163 11.00 5.33 -5.90
C ALA A 163 11.72 6.52 -5.26
N SER A 164 11.06 7.68 -5.21
CA SER A 164 11.60 8.87 -4.55
C SER A 164 11.87 8.62 -3.08
N TRP A 165 10.94 7.98 -2.39
CA TRP A 165 11.11 7.64 -0.97
C TRP A 165 12.27 6.67 -0.74
N GLN A 166 12.38 5.59 -1.53
CA GLN A 166 13.49 4.64 -1.42
C GLN A 166 14.86 5.31 -1.63
N ASN A 167 14.93 6.29 -2.52
CA ASN A 167 16.18 6.99 -2.81
C ASN A 167 16.56 8.02 -1.73
N ASN A 168 15.56 8.69 -1.15
CA ASN A 168 15.76 9.74 -0.15
C ASN A 168 15.82 9.19 1.29
N GLY A 169 15.23 8.02 1.54
CA GLY A 169 15.11 7.40 2.87
C GLY A 169 16.26 6.47 3.25
N LYS A 170 17.26 6.26 2.37
CA LYS A 170 18.48 5.55 2.79
C LYS A 170 19.39 6.54 3.50
N PRO A 171 19.61 6.42 4.85
CA PRO A 171 20.68 7.17 5.47
C PRO A 171 21.96 6.81 4.75
N ASN A 172 22.71 7.84 4.31
CA ASN A 172 24.05 7.68 3.77
C ASN A 172 24.82 6.77 4.74
N LYS A 173 25.12 5.54 4.32
CA LYS A 173 26.11 4.71 5.00
C LYS A 173 27.47 5.32 4.71
N SER A 174 27.86 6.28 5.53
CA SER A 174 29.25 6.72 5.69
C SER A 174 29.99 5.71 6.55
#